data_d21bf8e539b4e6f000257ff0ed610445
#
_entry.id   d21bf8e539b4e6f000257ff0ed610445
#
_cell.length_a   1.000
_cell.length_b   1.000
_cell.length_c   1.000
_cell.angle_alpha   90.00
_cell.angle_beta   90.00
_cell.angle_gamma   90.00
#
_symmetry.space_group_name_H-M   'P 1'
#
loop_
_entity.id
_entity.type
_entity.pdbx_description
1 polymer ?
#
loop_
_entity_poly.entity_id
_entity_poly.type
_entity_poly.pdbx_seq_one_letter_code
_entity_poly.pdbx_strand_id
1 'polypeptide(L)'
;VDVVEMLDGVTLRSYTVTLGQTNTLTIGSEAWLKVVNGSHTLKIVATDAKDASVTRTLTFTKAVTSVEFEQTLAMEADAMPTKALVNIQGNFPAGCTLQVWICNNGNDASPTWEDITQKARPGQKHYFTNKTKTAAAWGVKVKAKLLRGSATETCYIQSIGGNFA
;
A
#
# COMPACT_ATOMS: atom_id res chain seq x y z
N VAL A 1 -17.72 31.84 -10.09
CA VAL A 1 -17.69 30.65 -10.96
C VAL A 1 -17.62 29.44 -10.06
N ASP A 2 -18.57 28.53 -10.19
CA ASP A 2 -18.61 27.28 -9.45
C ASP A 2 -17.88 26.19 -10.22
N VAL A 3 -17.06 25.40 -9.51
CA VAL A 3 -16.25 24.35 -10.10
C VAL A 3 -16.58 23.02 -9.46
N VAL A 4 -16.80 22.00 -10.29
CA VAL A 4 -16.98 20.61 -9.88
C VAL A 4 -15.87 19.77 -10.52
N GLU A 5 -15.15 19.02 -9.70
CA GLU A 5 -14.09 18.08 -10.11
C GLU A 5 -14.55 16.65 -9.86
N MET A 6 -14.43 15.81 -10.88
CA MET A 6 -14.92 14.43 -10.86
C MET A 6 -13.86 13.46 -11.35
N LEU A 7 -13.79 12.30 -10.70
CA LEU A 7 -13.01 11.15 -11.18
C LEU A 7 -13.99 10.04 -11.57
N ASP A 8 -13.94 9.61 -12.82
CA ASP A 8 -14.84 8.59 -13.40
C ASP A 8 -16.32 8.85 -13.14
N GLY A 9 -16.72 10.14 -13.16
CA GLY A 9 -18.09 10.57 -12.90
C GLY A 9 -18.43 10.75 -11.43
N VAL A 10 -17.57 10.39 -10.50
CA VAL A 10 -17.76 10.60 -9.06
C VAL A 10 -17.17 11.95 -8.66
N THR A 11 -17.97 12.81 -8.03
CA THR A 11 -17.54 14.12 -7.55
C THR A 11 -16.48 13.97 -6.45
N LEU A 12 -15.29 14.55 -6.67
CA LEU A 12 -14.22 14.64 -5.68
C LEU A 12 -14.39 15.86 -4.78
N ARG A 13 -14.68 17.01 -5.40
CA ARG A 13 -15.01 18.26 -4.67
C ARG A 13 -15.82 19.23 -5.55
N SER A 14 -16.49 20.16 -4.88
CA SER A 14 -17.19 21.29 -5.49
C SER A 14 -16.87 22.56 -4.69
N TYR A 15 -16.61 23.68 -5.38
CA TYR A 15 -16.21 24.94 -4.73
C TYR A 15 -16.39 26.12 -5.68
N THR A 16 -16.47 27.34 -5.11
CA THR A 16 -16.49 28.58 -5.88
C THR A 16 -15.08 29.14 -5.98
N VAL A 17 -14.65 29.47 -7.20
CA VAL A 17 -13.31 30.03 -7.46
C VAL A 17 -13.28 31.55 -7.47
N THR A 18 -12.15 32.10 -7.00
CA THR A 18 -11.78 33.48 -7.25
C THR A 18 -11.00 33.57 -8.55
N LEU A 19 -11.42 34.41 -9.49
CA LEU A 19 -10.76 34.57 -10.78
C LEU A 19 -9.30 34.99 -10.62
N GLY A 20 -8.43 34.38 -11.43
CA GLY A 20 -6.98 34.66 -11.41
C GLY A 20 -6.19 33.86 -10.37
N GLN A 21 -6.83 33.01 -9.57
CA GLN A 21 -6.14 32.12 -8.65
C GLN A 21 -5.95 30.72 -9.23
N THR A 22 -4.79 30.14 -8.94
CA THR A 22 -4.51 28.73 -9.27
C THR A 22 -5.12 27.84 -8.18
N ASN A 23 -5.91 26.86 -8.59
CA ASN A 23 -6.45 25.84 -7.70
C ASN A 23 -5.79 24.49 -8.01
N THR A 24 -5.35 23.79 -6.97
CA THR A 24 -4.73 22.47 -7.08
C THR A 24 -5.69 21.41 -6.57
N LEU A 25 -5.95 20.40 -7.40
CA LEU A 25 -6.63 19.18 -6.97
C LEU A 25 -5.59 18.18 -6.47
N THR A 26 -5.79 17.68 -5.26
CA THR A 26 -5.00 16.56 -4.71
C THR A 26 -5.94 15.40 -4.41
N ILE A 27 -5.69 14.26 -5.06
CA ILE A 27 -6.37 13.01 -4.70
C ILE A 27 -5.59 12.40 -3.53
N GLY A 28 -6.19 12.37 -2.35
CA GLY A 28 -5.58 11.80 -1.16
C GLY A 28 -5.25 10.31 -1.32
N SER A 29 -4.28 9.81 -0.54
CA SER A 29 -3.79 8.43 -0.64
C SER A 29 -4.88 7.37 -0.48
N GLU A 30 -5.82 7.56 0.46
CA GLU A 30 -6.95 6.64 0.64
C GLU A 30 -7.86 6.56 -0.59
N ALA A 31 -8.20 7.71 -1.19
CA ALA A 31 -9.01 7.76 -2.40
C ALA A 31 -8.25 7.16 -3.58
N TRP A 32 -6.94 7.46 -3.69
CA TRP A 32 -6.09 6.92 -4.74
C TRP A 32 -5.94 5.40 -4.67
N LEU A 33 -5.86 4.81 -3.47
CA LEU A 33 -5.77 3.36 -3.30
C LEU A 33 -7.03 2.63 -3.80
N LYS A 34 -8.21 3.28 -3.74
CA LYS A 34 -9.48 2.72 -4.22
C LYS A 34 -9.64 2.77 -5.74
N VAL A 35 -8.88 3.63 -6.43
CA VAL A 35 -8.86 3.67 -7.89
C VAL A 35 -8.22 2.39 -8.41
N VAL A 36 -8.89 1.64 -9.26
CA VAL A 36 -8.36 0.39 -9.84
C VAL A 36 -7.29 0.67 -10.90
N ASN A 37 -6.53 -0.33 -11.32
CA ASN A 37 -5.67 -0.18 -12.49
C ASN A 37 -6.51 -0.06 -13.77
N GLY A 38 -6.10 0.81 -14.67
CA GLY A 38 -6.79 1.03 -15.93
C GLY A 38 -6.83 2.49 -16.35
N SER A 39 -7.60 2.78 -17.39
CA SER A 39 -7.83 4.14 -17.87
C SER A 39 -8.89 4.84 -17.04
N HIS A 40 -8.61 6.07 -16.66
CA HIS A 40 -9.47 6.90 -15.83
C HIS A 40 -9.66 8.28 -16.46
N THR A 41 -10.75 8.94 -16.10
CA THR A 41 -11.11 10.26 -16.59
C THR A 41 -11.26 11.23 -15.43
N LEU A 42 -10.45 12.27 -15.42
CA LEU A 42 -10.64 13.44 -14.56
C LEU A 42 -11.40 14.50 -15.34
N LYS A 43 -12.58 14.89 -14.86
CA LYS A 43 -13.43 15.90 -15.47
C LYS A 43 -13.54 17.11 -14.54
N ILE A 44 -13.34 18.31 -15.10
CA ILE A 44 -13.50 19.56 -14.40
C ILE A 44 -14.59 20.36 -15.14
N VAL A 45 -15.64 20.74 -14.42
CA VAL A 45 -16.74 21.57 -14.94
C VAL A 45 -16.73 22.89 -14.20
N ALA A 46 -16.65 23.97 -14.93
CA ALA A 46 -16.76 25.33 -14.39
C ALA A 46 -18.04 25.98 -14.93
N THR A 47 -18.89 26.51 -14.04
CA THR A 47 -20.17 27.12 -14.37
C THR A 47 -20.20 28.56 -13.86
N ASP A 48 -20.62 29.49 -14.68
CA ASP A 48 -20.77 30.89 -14.28
C ASP A 48 -22.16 31.16 -13.63
N ALA A 49 -22.36 32.40 -13.18
CA ALA A 49 -23.61 32.82 -12.54
C ALA A 49 -24.83 32.91 -13.50
N LYS A 50 -24.63 32.64 -14.80
CA LYS A 50 -25.67 32.58 -15.82
C LYS A 50 -25.86 31.16 -16.38
N ASP A 51 -25.36 30.17 -15.68
CA ASP A 51 -25.42 28.73 -16.02
C ASP A 51 -24.63 28.36 -17.30
N ALA A 52 -23.79 29.26 -17.81
CA ALA A 52 -22.88 28.90 -18.90
C ALA A 52 -21.72 28.06 -18.31
N SER A 53 -21.44 26.90 -18.93
CA SER A 53 -20.45 25.97 -18.43
C SER A 53 -19.35 25.61 -19.44
N VAL A 54 -18.15 25.39 -18.92
CA VAL A 54 -17.01 24.84 -19.67
C VAL A 54 -16.55 23.58 -18.99
N THR A 55 -16.29 22.56 -19.79
CA THR A 55 -15.76 21.27 -19.32
C THR A 55 -14.36 21.03 -19.84
N ARG A 56 -13.47 20.57 -18.96
CA ARG A 56 -12.16 20.00 -19.31
C ARG A 56 -12.11 18.55 -18.86
N THR A 57 -11.58 17.72 -19.75
CA THR A 57 -11.42 16.29 -19.51
C THR A 57 -9.95 15.91 -19.71
N LEU A 58 -9.41 15.19 -18.73
CA LEU A 58 -8.06 14.63 -18.75
C LEU A 58 -8.20 13.11 -18.61
N THR A 59 -7.55 12.38 -19.49
CA THR A 59 -7.48 10.91 -19.39
C THR A 59 -6.09 10.52 -18.91
N PHE A 60 -6.02 9.59 -17.96
CA PHE A 60 -4.77 9.04 -17.48
C PHE A 60 -4.92 7.54 -17.23
N THR A 61 -3.79 6.84 -17.14
CA THR A 61 -3.78 5.40 -16.82
C THR A 61 -3.13 5.18 -15.47
N LYS A 62 -3.84 4.50 -14.56
CA LYS A 62 -3.24 3.98 -13.33
C LYS A 62 -2.67 2.58 -13.61
N ALA A 63 -1.37 2.39 -13.35
CA ALA A 63 -0.68 1.12 -13.56
C ALA A 63 0.19 0.80 -12.34
N VAL A 64 -0.42 0.23 -11.30
CA VAL A 64 0.31 -0.27 -10.14
C VAL A 64 0.80 -1.67 -10.44
N THR A 65 2.12 -1.86 -10.43
CA THR A 65 2.79 -3.14 -10.73
C THR A 65 3.30 -3.85 -9.49
N SER A 66 3.39 -3.14 -8.35
CA SER A 66 3.82 -3.72 -7.08
C SER A 66 3.18 -2.99 -5.90
N VAL A 67 3.05 -3.70 -4.81
CA VAL A 67 2.76 -3.14 -3.49
C VAL A 67 3.80 -3.65 -2.52
N GLU A 68 4.27 -2.78 -1.65
CA GLU A 68 5.26 -3.07 -0.62
C GLU A 68 4.74 -2.55 0.72
N PHE A 69 4.94 -3.35 1.75
CA PHE A 69 4.56 -3.04 3.11
C PHE A 69 5.75 -3.37 4.02
N GLU A 70 6.07 -2.47 4.91
CA GLU A 70 7.00 -2.69 6.01
C GLU A 70 6.36 -2.15 7.30
N GLN A 71 6.36 -2.96 8.34
CA GLN A 71 5.86 -2.56 9.64
C GLN A 71 6.75 -1.45 10.23
N THR A 72 6.15 -0.30 10.53
CA THR A 72 6.89 0.87 11.01
C THR A 72 7.46 0.67 12.41
N LEU A 73 6.63 0.15 13.34
CA LEU A 73 7.03 -0.14 14.71
C LEU A 73 7.26 -1.63 14.89
N ALA A 74 8.31 -2.00 15.60
CA ALA A 74 8.52 -3.38 15.98
C ALA A 74 7.51 -3.81 17.06
N MET A 75 7.08 -5.05 17.01
CA MET A 75 6.40 -5.71 18.12
C MET A 75 7.46 -6.04 19.16
N GLU A 76 7.41 -5.38 20.30
CA GLU A 76 8.40 -5.53 21.37
C GLU A 76 8.43 -6.95 21.95
N ALA A 77 9.60 -7.38 22.38
CA ALA A 77 9.86 -8.65 23.02
C ALA A 77 10.80 -8.48 24.22
N ASP A 78 10.39 -9.03 25.37
CA ASP A 78 11.18 -8.97 26.61
C ASP A 78 12.47 -9.80 26.51
N ALA A 79 12.45 -10.87 25.72
CA ALA A 79 13.58 -11.73 25.45
C ALA A 79 13.81 -11.89 23.95
N MET A 80 14.96 -12.47 23.57
CA MET A 80 15.28 -12.75 22.17
C MET A 80 14.25 -13.69 21.56
N PRO A 81 13.45 -13.25 20.56
CA PRO A 81 12.56 -14.14 19.84
C PRO A 81 13.36 -15.21 19.09
N THR A 82 13.02 -16.46 19.33
CA THR A 82 13.72 -17.61 18.73
C THR A 82 12.97 -18.21 17.56
N LYS A 83 11.67 -18.00 17.51
CA LYS A 83 10.79 -18.51 16.45
C LYS A 83 9.63 -17.56 16.19
N ALA A 84 9.07 -17.63 14.99
CA ALA A 84 7.85 -16.93 14.61
C ALA A 84 7.00 -17.80 13.68
N LEU A 85 5.73 -17.49 13.64
CA LEU A 85 4.79 -17.97 12.63
C LEU A 85 4.14 -16.73 12.01
N VAL A 86 4.29 -16.58 10.71
CA VAL A 86 3.59 -15.55 9.93
C VAL A 86 2.67 -16.25 8.94
N ASN A 87 1.43 -15.79 8.86
CA ASN A 87 0.47 -16.21 7.86
C ASN A 87 0.09 -15.01 7.01
N ILE A 88 0.11 -15.17 5.69
CA ILE A 88 -0.29 -14.16 4.73
C ILE A 88 -1.40 -14.72 3.84
N GLN A 89 -2.50 -14.00 3.76
CA GLN A 89 -3.66 -14.35 2.95
C GLN A 89 -3.88 -13.31 1.84
N GLY A 90 -4.38 -13.77 0.70
CA GLY A 90 -4.65 -12.94 -0.45
C GLY A 90 -4.85 -13.76 -1.71
N ASN A 91 -4.87 -13.08 -2.84
CA ASN A 91 -4.89 -13.74 -4.15
C ASN A 91 -3.52 -13.59 -4.82
N PHE A 92 -2.88 -14.72 -5.07
CA PHE A 92 -1.53 -14.81 -5.66
C PHE A 92 -1.57 -15.71 -6.90
N PRO A 93 -2.18 -15.23 -8.00
CA PRO A 93 -2.33 -16.01 -9.23
C PRO A 93 -0.98 -16.27 -9.92
N ALA A 94 -1.00 -17.18 -10.90
CA ALA A 94 0.17 -17.47 -11.70
C ALA A 94 0.73 -16.18 -12.34
N GLY A 95 2.05 -16.03 -12.32
CA GLY A 95 2.73 -14.84 -12.83
C GLY A 95 2.95 -13.73 -11.81
N CYS A 96 2.30 -13.77 -10.64
CA CYS A 96 2.66 -12.86 -9.55
C CYS A 96 3.78 -13.43 -8.67
N THR A 97 4.49 -12.56 -7.98
CA THR A 97 5.56 -12.94 -7.04
C THR A 97 5.29 -12.29 -5.69
N LEU A 98 5.14 -13.12 -4.66
CA LEU A 98 5.10 -12.68 -3.28
C LEU A 98 6.46 -12.91 -2.66
N GLN A 99 6.95 -11.94 -1.88
CA GLN A 99 8.14 -12.03 -1.05
C GLN A 99 7.78 -11.57 0.36
N VAL A 100 8.25 -12.30 1.38
CA VAL A 100 7.95 -11.99 2.79
C VAL A 100 9.22 -12.18 3.61
N TRP A 101 9.52 -11.18 4.45
CA TRP A 101 10.66 -11.20 5.35
C TRP A 101 10.22 -10.89 6.77
N ILE A 102 11.00 -11.39 7.71
CA ILE A 102 10.85 -11.15 9.14
C ILE A 102 12.22 -10.85 9.77
N CYS A 103 12.24 -10.07 10.83
CA CYS A 103 13.42 -9.90 11.67
C CYS A 103 13.03 -9.98 13.15
N ASN A 104 13.96 -10.40 14.00
CA ASN A 104 13.78 -10.41 15.46
C ASN A 104 14.50 -9.25 16.17
N ASN A 105 15.28 -8.46 15.43
CA ASN A 105 15.97 -7.27 15.89
C ASN A 105 15.40 -6.00 15.22
N GLY A 106 14.09 -5.90 15.08
CA GLY A 106 13.38 -4.85 14.36
C GLY A 106 13.51 -3.45 14.95
N ASN A 107 14.05 -3.32 16.18
CA ASN A 107 14.38 -2.05 16.80
C ASN A 107 15.76 -1.52 16.41
N ASP A 108 16.59 -2.32 15.75
CA ASP A 108 17.90 -1.89 15.27
C ASP A 108 17.75 -0.88 14.10
N ALA A 109 18.70 0.03 13.96
CA ALA A 109 18.74 0.95 12.83
C ALA A 109 18.88 0.22 11.48
N SER A 110 19.48 -0.97 11.49
CA SER A 110 19.61 -1.87 10.34
C SER A 110 19.24 -3.29 10.74
N PRO A 111 17.95 -3.65 10.72
CA PRO A 111 17.49 -4.98 11.11
C PRO A 111 18.02 -6.09 10.18
N THR A 112 18.26 -7.25 10.75
CA THR A 112 18.64 -8.45 9.99
C THR A 112 17.39 -9.16 9.50
N TRP A 113 17.06 -8.99 8.21
CA TRP A 113 15.90 -9.58 7.59
C TRP A 113 16.16 -11.01 7.12
N GLU A 114 15.27 -11.92 7.48
CA GLU A 114 15.29 -13.32 7.07
C GLU A 114 14.10 -13.60 6.14
N ASP A 115 14.37 -14.24 4.99
CA ASP A 115 13.32 -14.58 4.01
C ASP A 115 12.47 -15.75 4.53
N ILE A 116 11.17 -15.52 4.60
CA ILE A 116 10.17 -16.50 5.02
C ILE A 116 9.10 -16.75 3.95
N THR A 117 9.35 -16.32 2.72
CA THR A 117 8.39 -16.39 1.62
C THR A 117 7.71 -17.74 1.49
N GLN A 118 8.50 -18.83 1.52
CA GLN A 118 7.98 -20.19 1.39
C GLN A 118 7.22 -20.69 2.63
N LYS A 119 7.41 -20.05 3.78
CA LYS A 119 6.79 -20.42 5.06
C LYS A 119 5.51 -19.63 5.35
N ALA A 120 5.45 -18.38 4.87
CA ALA A 120 4.38 -17.45 5.20
C ALA A 120 3.00 -17.86 4.63
N ARG A 121 2.94 -18.40 3.41
CA ARG A 121 1.67 -18.84 2.80
C ARG A 121 1.06 -20.06 3.51
N PRO A 122 1.81 -21.15 3.74
CA PRO A 122 1.30 -22.30 4.47
C PRO A 122 1.25 -22.10 5.99
N GLY A 123 1.67 -20.95 6.54
CA GLY A 123 1.69 -20.70 7.97
C GLY A 123 2.66 -21.62 8.74
N GLN A 124 3.85 -21.83 8.19
CA GLN A 124 4.87 -22.67 8.82
C GLN A 124 5.76 -21.85 9.75
N LYS A 125 6.23 -22.52 10.83
CA LYS A 125 7.17 -21.91 11.78
C LYS A 125 8.49 -21.56 11.10
N HIS A 126 8.99 -20.38 11.42
CA HIS A 126 10.34 -19.94 11.14
C HIS A 126 11.14 -19.90 12.45
N TYR A 127 12.37 -20.39 12.44
CA TYR A 127 13.32 -20.25 13.53
C TYR A 127 14.37 -19.23 13.14
N PHE A 128 14.52 -18.18 13.96
CA PHE A 128 15.47 -17.13 13.69
C PHE A 128 16.92 -17.62 13.74
N THR A 129 17.71 -17.26 12.74
CA THR A 129 19.14 -17.47 12.70
C THR A 129 19.90 -16.33 13.36
N ASN A 130 19.37 -15.11 13.28
CA ASN A 130 19.93 -13.95 13.95
C ASN A 130 19.88 -14.09 15.49
N LYS A 131 21.04 -13.86 16.14
CA LYS A 131 21.22 -13.96 17.60
C LYS A 131 21.71 -12.63 18.20
N THR A 132 21.75 -11.56 17.42
CA THR A 132 22.35 -10.28 17.81
C THR A 132 21.37 -9.12 17.62
N LYS A 133 21.52 -8.10 18.45
CA LYS A 133 20.85 -6.81 18.32
C LYS A 133 21.79 -5.70 18.74
N THR A 134 21.55 -4.49 18.25
CA THR A 134 22.26 -3.27 18.64
C THR A 134 21.36 -2.34 19.47
N ALA A 135 20.05 -2.42 19.29
CA ALA A 135 19.08 -1.66 20.07
C ALA A 135 18.95 -2.19 21.51
N ALA A 136 18.39 -1.40 22.42
CA ALA A 136 18.18 -1.78 23.80
C ALA A 136 17.24 -2.99 23.97
N ALA A 137 16.17 -3.07 23.15
CA ALA A 137 15.16 -4.12 23.21
C ALA A 137 15.13 -4.96 21.92
N TRP A 138 14.75 -6.22 22.05
CA TRP A 138 14.35 -7.05 20.93
C TRP A 138 13.01 -6.58 20.37
N GLY A 139 12.76 -6.83 19.09
CA GLY A 139 11.46 -6.56 18.50
C GLY A 139 11.30 -7.22 17.15
N VAL A 140 10.12 -7.71 16.88
CA VAL A 140 9.81 -8.39 15.62
C VAL A 140 9.16 -7.42 14.66
N LYS A 141 9.65 -7.40 13.41
CA LYS A 141 9.02 -6.73 12.28
C LYS A 141 8.81 -7.68 11.13
N VAL A 142 7.78 -7.41 10.35
CA VAL A 142 7.47 -8.12 9.11
C VAL A 142 7.43 -7.11 7.96
N LYS A 143 7.92 -7.50 6.81
CA LYS A 143 7.69 -6.81 5.55
C LYS A 143 7.29 -7.77 4.45
N ALA A 144 6.50 -7.29 3.51
CA ALA A 144 6.09 -8.06 2.36
C ALA A 144 6.09 -7.20 1.11
N LYS A 145 6.37 -7.85 -0.03
CA LYS A 145 6.31 -7.27 -1.35
C LYS A 145 5.55 -8.20 -2.28
N LEU A 146 4.56 -7.65 -2.95
CA LEU A 146 3.80 -8.34 -3.98
C LEU A 146 4.05 -7.65 -5.31
N LEU A 147 4.56 -8.41 -6.28
CA LEU A 147 4.76 -7.96 -7.64
C LEU A 147 3.71 -8.63 -8.52
N ARG A 148 3.03 -7.83 -9.33
CA ARG A 148 2.03 -8.35 -10.28
C ARG A 148 2.68 -9.24 -11.34
N GLY A 149 3.88 -8.86 -11.83
CA GLY A 149 4.56 -9.58 -12.91
C GLY A 149 3.68 -9.73 -14.15
N SER A 150 3.56 -10.94 -14.66
CA SER A 150 2.72 -11.29 -15.81
C SER A 150 1.30 -11.75 -15.45
N ALA A 151 0.89 -11.63 -14.18
CA ALA A 151 -0.45 -12.07 -13.77
C ALA A 151 -1.55 -11.26 -14.47
N THR A 152 -2.52 -11.96 -15.02
CA THR A 152 -3.71 -11.38 -15.68
C THR A 152 -4.85 -11.12 -14.71
N GLU A 153 -4.90 -11.88 -13.61
CA GLU A 153 -5.86 -11.71 -12.53
C GLU A 153 -5.39 -10.65 -11.52
N THR A 154 -6.31 -10.20 -10.67
CA THR A 154 -6.01 -9.24 -9.59
C THR A 154 -5.17 -9.90 -8.51
N CYS A 155 -4.00 -9.31 -8.23
CA CYS A 155 -3.11 -9.71 -7.15
C CYS A 155 -3.35 -8.79 -5.94
N TYR A 156 -3.52 -9.37 -4.75
CA TYR A 156 -3.65 -8.57 -3.53
C TYR A 156 -3.25 -9.36 -2.28
N ILE A 157 -2.84 -8.62 -1.26
CA ILE A 157 -2.70 -9.12 0.11
C ILE A 157 -3.94 -8.69 0.87
N GLN A 158 -4.65 -9.64 1.45
CA GLN A 158 -5.85 -9.40 2.25
C GLN A 158 -5.51 -9.20 3.73
N SER A 159 -4.64 -10.04 4.26
CA SER A 159 -4.21 -9.98 5.65
C SER A 159 -2.83 -10.54 5.86
N ILE A 160 -2.16 -10.02 6.88
CA ILE A 160 -0.92 -10.55 7.44
C ILE A 160 -1.13 -10.66 8.94
N GLY A 161 -0.86 -11.82 9.50
CA GLY A 161 -0.96 -12.07 10.93
C GLY A 161 0.06 -13.09 11.38
N GLY A 162 0.23 -13.23 12.70
CA GLY A 162 1.18 -14.18 13.23
C GLY A 162 1.44 -14.03 14.72
N ASN A 163 2.41 -14.79 15.20
CA ASN A 163 2.92 -14.72 16.55
C ASN A 163 4.42 -15.06 16.57
N PHE A 164 5.06 -14.78 17.69
CA PHE A 164 6.46 -15.13 17.92
C PHE A 164 6.68 -15.56 19.39
N ALA A 165 7.78 -16.26 19.64
CA ALA A 165 8.21 -16.68 20.99
C ALA A 165 9.75 -16.79 21.05
#